data_038defd7df71431cfb5745d40cc64516
#
_entry.id   038defd7df71431cfb5745d40cc64516
#
_cell.length_a   1.000
_cell.length_b   1.000
_cell.length_c   1.000
_cell.angle_alpha   90.00
_cell.angle_beta   90.00
_cell.angle_gamma   90.00
#
_symmetry.space_group_name_H-M   'P 1'
#
loop_
_entity.id
_entity.type
_entity.pdbx_description
1 polymer ?
#
loop_
_entity_poly.entity_id
_entity_poly.type
_entity_poly.pdbx_seq_one_letter_code
_entity_poly.pdbx_strand_id
1 'polypeptide(L)'
;IVCGHGRFGRLMVSAMDSEAVPVTIIDLDPKPDGIHRWIQGDGTGADALAAAGISDAVGIVAATASDVNNLSTVVTAKQLNPALFTVLRQNHVANRTLFDAFESDFAMVPSEIVAHECLAILTTPLLTPFLDRVRSADDAWAGTLLEELTGRFGWDVPCVWSVSINLLQSPAVYRVMMRHEARLSLSALLRAPVTDRPPLACTPLLLLREGDPPRY
;
A
#
# COMPACT_ATOMS: atom_id res chain seq x y z
N ILE A 1 -4.72 -0.78 -18.84
CA ILE A 1 -4.41 -2.07 -19.48
C ILE A 1 -3.69 -2.96 -18.46
N VAL A 2 -4.02 -4.28 -18.41
CA VAL A 2 -3.32 -5.27 -17.59
C VAL A 2 -2.74 -6.34 -18.51
N CYS A 3 -1.41 -6.47 -18.52
CA CYS A 3 -0.70 -7.50 -19.27
C CYS A 3 -0.34 -8.67 -18.36
N GLY A 4 -0.95 -9.84 -18.61
CA GLY A 4 -0.84 -11.05 -17.81
C GLY A 4 -1.98 -11.19 -16.78
N HIS A 5 -2.87 -12.16 -17.00
CA HIS A 5 -4.02 -12.47 -16.14
C HIS A 5 -3.76 -13.69 -15.24
N GLY A 6 -2.52 -13.81 -14.77
CA GLY A 6 -2.13 -14.77 -13.73
C GLY A 6 -2.71 -14.40 -12.36
N ARG A 7 -2.13 -14.97 -11.29
CA ARG A 7 -2.61 -14.74 -9.91
C ARG A 7 -2.62 -13.27 -9.53
N PHE A 8 -1.52 -12.56 -9.83
CA PHE A 8 -1.37 -11.14 -9.55
C PHE A 8 -2.28 -10.27 -10.43
N GLY A 9 -2.30 -10.52 -11.77
CA GLY A 9 -3.14 -9.75 -12.69
C GLY A 9 -4.62 -9.82 -12.35
N ARG A 10 -5.12 -11.01 -11.95
CA ARG A 10 -6.53 -11.16 -11.49
C ARG A 10 -6.85 -10.33 -10.26
N LEU A 11 -5.93 -10.24 -9.29
CA LEU A 11 -6.13 -9.39 -8.11
C LEU A 11 -6.15 -7.90 -8.49
N MET A 12 -5.29 -7.50 -9.43
CA MET A 12 -5.28 -6.13 -9.94
C MET A 12 -6.57 -5.79 -10.68
N VAL A 13 -7.05 -6.66 -11.57
CA VAL A 13 -8.34 -6.47 -12.26
C VAL A 13 -9.48 -6.38 -11.24
N SER A 14 -9.55 -7.30 -10.28
CA SER A 14 -10.59 -7.28 -9.23
C SER A 14 -10.57 -5.99 -8.40
N ALA A 15 -9.38 -5.47 -8.07
CA ALA A 15 -9.26 -4.20 -7.36
C ALA A 15 -9.73 -3.02 -8.23
N MET A 16 -9.39 -3.01 -9.52
CA MET A 16 -9.85 -1.97 -10.45
C MET A 16 -11.36 -2.02 -10.66
N ASP A 17 -11.96 -3.22 -10.70
CA ASP A 17 -13.41 -3.40 -10.80
C ASP A 17 -14.15 -2.84 -9.59
N SER A 18 -13.60 -3.01 -8.38
CA SER A 18 -14.20 -2.44 -7.16
C SER A 18 -14.23 -0.90 -7.17
N GLU A 19 -13.30 -0.28 -7.90
CA GLU A 19 -13.23 1.18 -8.10
C GLU A 19 -13.88 1.65 -9.42
N ALA A 20 -14.59 0.73 -10.12
CA ALA A 20 -15.23 1.00 -11.41
C ALA A 20 -14.27 1.54 -12.50
N VAL A 21 -12.98 1.14 -12.45
CA VAL A 21 -11.98 1.50 -13.44
C VAL A 21 -12.05 0.55 -14.64
N PRO A 22 -12.30 1.04 -15.86
CA PRO A 22 -12.38 0.19 -17.04
C PRO A 22 -11.02 -0.46 -17.37
N VAL A 23 -11.01 -1.78 -17.60
CA VAL A 23 -9.80 -2.56 -17.82
C VAL A 23 -9.85 -3.29 -19.15
N THR A 24 -8.75 -3.22 -19.93
CA THR A 24 -8.46 -4.12 -21.05
C THR A 24 -7.38 -5.10 -20.62
N ILE A 25 -7.58 -6.38 -20.87
CA ILE A 25 -6.68 -7.47 -20.44
C ILE A 25 -5.96 -8.02 -21.65
N ILE A 26 -4.63 -8.14 -21.56
CA ILE A 26 -3.80 -8.85 -22.55
C ILE A 26 -3.27 -10.12 -21.89
N ASP A 27 -3.53 -11.28 -22.47
CA ASP A 27 -3.01 -12.56 -22.00
C ASP A 27 -2.80 -13.53 -23.18
N LEU A 28 -1.88 -14.48 -23.02
CA LEU A 28 -1.63 -15.54 -24.03
C LEU A 28 -2.82 -16.51 -24.16
N ASP A 29 -3.55 -16.71 -23.06
CA ASP A 29 -4.73 -17.57 -22.97
C ASP A 29 -5.94 -16.75 -22.48
N PRO A 30 -6.57 -15.95 -23.36
CA PRO A 30 -7.71 -15.11 -23.01
C PRO A 30 -8.88 -15.97 -22.49
N LYS A 31 -9.50 -15.48 -21.41
CA LYS A 31 -10.69 -16.11 -20.81
C LYS A 31 -11.84 -15.11 -20.76
N PRO A 32 -12.48 -14.83 -21.91
CA PRO A 32 -13.53 -13.84 -21.98
C PRO A 32 -14.62 -14.09 -20.95
N ASP A 33 -14.91 -13.08 -20.15
CA ASP A 33 -15.92 -13.10 -19.08
C ASP A 33 -17.19 -12.32 -19.43
N GLY A 34 -17.22 -11.72 -20.62
CA GLY A 34 -18.31 -10.87 -21.08
C GLY A 34 -18.34 -9.46 -20.45
N ILE A 35 -17.39 -9.15 -19.57
CA ILE A 35 -17.28 -7.87 -18.87
C ILE A 35 -16.10 -7.07 -19.43
N HIS A 36 -14.92 -7.69 -19.51
CA HIS A 36 -13.70 -7.05 -19.91
C HIS A 36 -13.39 -7.24 -21.40
N ARG A 37 -12.64 -6.29 -21.95
CA ARG A 37 -12.04 -6.43 -23.26
C ARG A 37 -10.78 -7.29 -23.15
N TRP A 38 -10.72 -8.36 -23.92
CA TRP A 38 -9.59 -9.28 -23.96
C TRP A 38 -8.84 -9.21 -25.28
N ILE A 39 -7.52 -9.15 -25.20
CA ILE A 39 -6.61 -9.21 -26.34
C ILE A 39 -5.68 -10.39 -26.15
N GLN A 40 -5.55 -11.23 -27.17
CA GLN A 40 -4.59 -12.33 -27.16
C GLN A 40 -3.18 -11.81 -27.48
N GLY A 41 -2.22 -12.06 -26.59
CA GLY A 41 -0.82 -11.68 -26.77
C GLY A 41 -0.03 -11.78 -25.46
N ASP A 42 1.27 -11.64 -25.56
CA ASP A 42 2.20 -11.59 -24.42
C ASP A 42 2.41 -10.18 -23.86
N GLY A 43 1.82 -9.17 -24.51
CA GLY A 43 1.94 -7.75 -24.14
C GLY A 43 3.27 -7.11 -24.54
N THR A 44 4.23 -7.83 -25.12
CA THR A 44 5.54 -7.27 -25.51
C THR A 44 5.52 -6.63 -26.90
N GLY A 45 4.59 -7.07 -27.76
CA GLY A 45 4.45 -6.60 -29.13
C GLY A 45 3.58 -5.36 -29.25
N ALA A 46 3.99 -4.43 -30.13
CA ALA A 46 3.27 -3.18 -30.40
C ALA A 46 1.84 -3.41 -30.89
N ASP A 47 1.61 -4.48 -31.69
CA ASP A 47 0.30 -4.79 -32.26
C ASP A 47 -0.73 -5.14 -31.19
N ALA A 48 -0.35 -5.96 -30.18
CA ALA A 48 -1.22 -6.31 -29.08
C ALA A 48 -1.55 -5.10 -28.20
N LEU A 49 -0.56 -4.26 -27.94
CA LEU A 49 -0.74 -3.01 -27.18
C LEU A 49 -1.62 -1.99 -27.93
N ALA A 50 -1.40 -1.84 -29.25
CA ALA A 50 -2.25 -0.99 -30.08
C ALA A 50 -3.70 -1.52 -30.13
N ALA A 51 -3.89 -2.85 -30.30
CA ALA A 51 -5.20 -3.46 -30.25
C ALA A 51 -5.89 -3.28 -28.88
N ALA A 52 -5.11 -3.19 -27.79
CA ALA A 52 -5.62 -2.91 -26.45
C ALA A 52 -5.98 -1.43 -26.22
N GLY A 53 -5.65 -0.53 -27.14
CA GLY A 53 -5.93 0.89 -27.04
C GLY A 53 -4.90 1.66 -26.21
N ILE A 54 -3.62 1.33 -26.33
CA ILE A 54 -2.53 1.92 -25.54
C ILE A 54 -2.45 3.45 -25.69
N SER A 55 -2.80 3.98 -26.85
CA SER A 55 -2.71 5.42 -27.13
C SER A 55 -3.63 6.26 -26.26
N ASP A 56 -4.77 5.70 -25.85
CA ASP A 56 -5.79 6.37 -25.04
C ASP A 56 -5.77 5.85 -23.57
N ALA A 57 -4.89 4.91 -23.26
CA ALA A 57 -4.80 4.34 -21.93
C ALA A 57 -4.15 5.33 -20.95
N VAL A 58 -4.67 5.39 -19.74
CA VAL A 58 -4.09 6.16 -18.62
C VAL A 58 -2.89 5.42 -18.00
N GLY A 59 -2.96 4.09 -17.96
CA GLY A 59 -1.90 3.29 -17.36
C GLY A 59 -1.84 1.86 -17.86
N ILE A 60 -0.70 1.23 -17.60
CA ILE A 60 -0.46 -0.18 -17.89
C ILE A 60 0.17 -0.88 -16.69
N VAL A 61 -0.30 -2.10 -16.43
CA VAL A 61 0.28 -3.01 -15.42
C VAL A 61 0.91 -4.19 -16.14
N ALA A 62 2.24 -4.29 -16.12
CA ALA A 62 2.97 -5.45 -16.59
C ALA A 62 3.04 -6.50 -15.46
N ALA A 63 2.16 -7.51 -15.52
CA ALA A 63 1.81 -8.41 -14.42
C ALA A 63 2.18 -9.88 -14.69
N THR A 64 2.99 -10.16 -15.72
CA THR A 64 3.35 -11.53 -16.11
C THR A 64 4.34 -12.17 -15.12
N ALA A 65 4.55 -13.49 -15.25
CA ALA A 65 5.54 -14.22 -14.46
C ALA A 65 6.98 -14.04 -14.98
N SER A 66 7.18 -13.33 -16.07
CA SER A 66 8.51 -13.09 -16.70
C SER A 66 8.94 -11.65 -16.52
N ASP A 67 10.05 -11.43 -15.81
CA ASP A 67 10.65 -10.10 -15.64
C ASP A 67 11.03 -9.48 -16.99
N VAL A 68 11.54 -10.28 -17.92
CA VAL A 68 11.91 -9.83 -19.27
C VAL A 68 10.68 -9.34 -20.03
N ASN A 69 9.59 -10.09 -20.00
CA ASN A 69 8.35 -9.69 -20.68
C ASN A 69 7.78 -8.43 -20.04
N ASN A 70 7.80 -8.33 -18.70
CA ASN A 70 7.31 -7.16 -18.00
C ASN A 70 8.09 -5.90 -18.39
N LEU A 71 9.42 -5.97 -18.42
CA LEU A 71 10.27 -4.87 -18.89
C LEU A 71 10.01 -4.52 -20.35
N SER A 72 9.97 -5.52 -21.24
CA SER A 72 9.69 -5.32 -22.67
C SER A 72 8.33 -4.66 -22.89
N THR A 73 7.31 -5.11 -22.17
CA THR A 73 5.96 -4.52 -22.20
C THR A 73 5.98 -3.03 -21.87
N VAL A 74 6.66 -2.65 -20.78
CA VAL A 74 6.73 -1.24 -20.36
C VAL A 74 7.50 -0.39 -21.38
N VAL A 75 8.63 -0.90 -21.89
CA VAL A 75 9.42 -0.19 -22.91
C VAL A 75 8.59 0.05 -24.16
N THR A 76 7.95 -0.98 -24.72
CA THR A 76 7.11 -0.86 -25.90
C THR A 76 5.91 0.07 -25.64
N ALA A 77 5.28 -0.03 -24.47
CA ALA A 77 4.15 0.80 -24.10
C ALA A 77 4.54 2.30 -24.01
N LYS A 78 5.66 2.63 -23.37
CA LYS A 78 6.18 4.02 -23.29
C LYS A 78 6.57 4.58 -24.66
N GLN A 79 7.05 3.74 -25.59
CA GLN A 79 7.29 4.18 -26.97
C GLN A 79 6.00 4.55 -27.71
N LEU A 80 4.91 3.82 -27.47
CA LEU A 80 3.61 4.07 -28.08
C LEU A 80 2.84 5.20 -27.40
N ASN A 81 2.97 5.34 -26.07
CA ASN A 81 2.35 6.39 -25.28
C ASN A 81 3.33 6.86 -24.17
N PRO A 82 4.12 7.92 -24.41
CA PRO A 82 5.08 8.43 -23.44
C PRO A 82 4.48 8.96 -22.15
N ALA A 83 3.20 9.37 -22.16
CA ALA A 83 2.48 9.89 -20.98
C ALA A 83 1.86 8.79 -20.10
N LEU A 84 1.97 7.52 -20.53
CA LEU A 84 1.36 6.39 -19.87
C LEU A 84 1.96 6.16 -18.48
N PHE A 85 1.11 6.01 -17.46
CA PHE A 85 1.55 5.56 -16.15
C PHE A 85 1.85 4.06 -16.18
N THR A 86 3.03 3.67 -15.71
CA THR A 86 3.51 2.29 -15.81
C THR A 86 3.71 1.65 -14.45
N VAL A 87 3.07 0.49 -14.25
CA VAL A 87 3.27 -0.37 -13.09
C VAL A 87 3.98 -1.64 -13.53
N LEU A 88 5.14 -1.89 -12.96
CA LEU A 88 6.02 -2.98 -13.35
C LEU A 88 6.17 -4.00 -12.23
N ARG A 89 5.72 -5.22 -12.45
CA ARG A 89 5.95 -6.32 -11.53
C ARG A 89 7.34 -6.92 -11.72
N GLN A 90 8.14 -6.90 -10.68
CA GLN A 90 9.40 -7.63 -10.57
C GLN A 90 9.18 -8.95 -9.83
N ASN A 91 9.52 -10.07 -10.44
CA ASN A 91 9.36 -11.40 -9.85
C ASN A 91 10.59 -11.82 -9.04
N HIS A 92 11.79 -11.42 -9.48
CA HIS A 92 13.07 -11.81 -8.87
C HIS A 92 13.82 -10.60 -8.33
N VAL A 93 14.09 -10.59 -7.03
CA VAL A 93 14.86 -9.50 -6.36
C VAL A 93 16.25 -9.32 -6.99
N ALA A 94 16.87 -10.39 -7.47
CA ALA A 94 18.18 -10.34 -8.14
C ALA A 94 18.20 -9.45 -9.40
N ASN A 95 17.03 -9.19 -10.00
CA ASN A 95 16.92 -8.33 -11.17
C ASN A 95 16.76 -6.85 -10.83
N ARG A 96 16.85 -6.45 -9.55
CA ARG A 96 16.62 -5.06 -9.10
C ARG A 96 17.42 -4.04 -9.89
N THR A 97 18.72 -4.25 -10.07
CA THR A 97 19.58 -3.33 -10.82
C THR A 97 19.09 -3.11 -12.27
N LEU A 98 18.51 -4.15 -12.88
CA LEU A 98 17.92 -4.04 -14.20
C LEU A 98 16.65 -3.19 -14.17
N PHE A 99 15.78 -3.41 -13.18
CA PHE A 99 14.53 -2.66 -13.02
C PHE A 99 14.80 -1.18 -12.67
N ASP A 100 15.80 -0.90 -11.85
CA ASP A 100 16.20 0.47 -11.48
C ASP A 100 16.76 1.26 -12.69
N ALA A 101 17.31 0.55 -13.69
CA ALA A 101 17.79 1.16 -14.92
C ALA A 101 16.67 1.52 -15.91
N PHE A 102 15.46 0.99 -15.71
CA PHE A 102 14.29 1.32 -16.52
C PHE A 102 13.43 2.36 -15.80
N GLU A 103 13.11 3.42 -16.50
CA GLU A 103 12.26 4.51 -16.02
C GLU A 103 10.79 4.07 -16.02
N SER A 104 10.40 3.21 -15.06
CA SER A 104 8.99 2.93 -14.76
C SER A 104 8.50 3.86 -13.67
N ASP A 105 7.22 4.25 -13.74
CA ASP A 105 6.64 5.12 -12.70
C ASP A 105 6.53 4.38 -11.36
N PHE A 106 6.27 3.08 -11.40
CA PHE A 106 6.22 2.23 -10.21
C PHE A 106 6.68 0.79 -10.51
N ALA A 107 7.73 0.34 -9.84
CA ALA A 107 8.18 -1.05 -9.86
C ALA A 107 7.93 -1.70 -8.49
N MET A 108 7.38 -2.91 -8.47
CA MET A 108 7.07 -3.62 -7.24
C MET A 108 7.58 -5.06 -7.23
N VAL A 109 8.05 -5.51 -6.08
CA VAL A 109 8.35 -6.90 -5.78
C VAL A 109 7.26 -7.40 -4.82
N PRO A 110 6.25 -8.16 -5.27
CA PRO A 110 5.12 -8.56 -4.41
C PRO A 110 5.54 -9.32 -3.14
N SER A 111 6.59 -10.13 -3.20
CA SER A 111 7.11 -10.86 -2.04
C SER A 111 7.70 -9.94 -0.98
N GLU A 112 8.36 -8.85 -1.35
CA GLU A 112 8.87 -7.85 -0.40
C GLU A 112 7.73 -7.07 0.26
N ILE A 113 6.72 -6.69 -0.51
CA ILE A 113 5.53 -6.00 0.04
C ILE A 113 4.86 -6.88 1.09
N VAL A 114 4.61 -8.15 0.77
CA VAL A 114 4.00 -9.10 1.71
C VAL A 114 4.89 -9.29 2.94
N ALA A 115 6.21 -9.41 2.78
CA ALA A 115 7.13 -9.57 3.91
C ALA A 115 7.13 -8.34 4.83
N HIS A 116 7.14 -7.14 4.27
CA HIS A 116 7.05 -5.89 5.02
C HIS A 116 5.71 -5.75 5.75
N GLU A 117 4.60 -6.09 5.10
CA GLU A 117 3.26 -6.08 5.71
C GLU A 117 3.18 -7.07 6.88
N CYS A 118 3.67 -8.31 6.69
CA CYS A 118 3.74 -9.29 7.77
C CYS A 118 4.60 -8.78 8.94
N LEU A 119 5.75 -8.19 8.65
CA LEU A 119 6.61 -7.62 9.68
C LEU A 119 5.91 -6.47 10.42
N ALA A 120 5.26 -5.56 9.69
CA ALA A 120 4.51 -4.44 10.28
C ALA A 120 3.40 -4.93 11.22
N ILE A 121 2.63 -5.95 10.82
CA ILE A 121 1.59 -6.55 11.65
C ILE A 121 2.18 -7.22 12.91
N LEU A 122 3.31 -7.93 12.78
CA LEU A 122 3.96 -8.58 13.89
C LEU A 122 4.58 -7.61 14.89
N THR A 123 5.17 -6.51 14.40
CA THR A 123 5.82 -5.50 15.25
C THR A 123 4.86 -4.45 15.78
N THR A 124 3.77 -4.20 15.08
CA THR A 124 2.77 -3.18 15.42
C THR A 124 1.36 -3.76 15.28
N PRO A 125 0.89 -4.61 16.22
CA PRO A 125 -0.41 -5.30 16.11
C PRO A 125 -1.61 -4.36 15.95
N LEU A 126 -1.52 -3.10 16.40
CA LEU A 126 -2.57 -2.10 16.27
C LEU A 126 -2.63 -1.44 14.88
N LEU A 127 -1.66 -1.70 14.00
CA LEU A 127 -1.64 -1.12 12.65
C LEU A 127 -2.81 -1.63 11.81
N THR A 128 -3.12 -2.93 11.87
CA THR A 128 -4.23 -3.51 11.11
C THR A 128 -5.59 -2.89 11.46
N PRO A 129 -6.02 -2.83 12.75
CA PRO A 129 -7.24 -2.14 13.11
C PRO A 129 -7.28 -0.66 12.70
N PHE A 130 -6.14 0.02 12.73
CA PHE A 130 -6.03 1.40 12.26
C PHE A 130 -6.27 1.50 10.76
N LEU A 131 -5.60 0.68 9.94
CA LEU A 131 -5.77 0.66 8.49
C LEU A 131 -7.20 0.28 8.09
N ASP A 132 -7.82 -0.67 8.77
CA ASP A 132 -9.22 -1.04 8.54
C ASP A 132 -10.16 0.14 8.81
N ARG A 133 -9.86 0.93 9.85
CA ARG A 133 -10.61 2.15 10.13
C ARG A 133 -10.41 3.20 9.04
N VAL A 134 -9.18 3.43 8.60
CA VAL A 134 -8.90 4.38 7.50
C VAL A 134 -9.68 3.99 6.24
N ARG A 135 -9.66 2.69 5.87
CA ARG A 135 -10.40 2.19 4.70
C ARG A 135 -11.92 2.33 4.81
N SER A 136 -12.46 2.30 6.03
CA SER A 136 -13.90 2.43 6.28
C SER A 136 -14.36 3.86 6.60
N ALA A 137 -13.43 4.80 6.70
CA ALA A 137 -13.71 6.21 6.96
C ALA A 137 -14.18 6.94 5.69
N ASP A 138 -14.86 8.06 5.89
CA ASP A 138 -15.17 8.97 4.78
C ASP A 138 -13.94 9.78 4.33
N ASP A 139 -14.02 10.32 3.12
CA ASP A 139 -12.92 11.10 2.53
C ASP A 139 -12.58 12.36 3.35
N ALA A 140 -13.56 12.96 4.03
CA ALA A 140 -13.35 14.16 4.84
C ALA A 140 -12.48 13.85 6.06
N TRP A 141 -12.76 12.74 6.74
CA TRP A 141 -11.95 12.28 7.87
C TRP A 141 -10.54 11.88 7.42
N ALA A 142 -10.44 11.12 6.32
CA ALA A 142 -9.16 10.70 5.76
C ALA A 142 -8.30 11.90 5.32
N GLY A 143 -8.91 12.92 4.70
CA GLY A 143 -8.25 14.16 4.33
C GLY A 143 -7.72 14.93 5.54
N THR A 144 -8.52 15.07 6.60
CA THR A 144 -8.09 15.74 7.84
C THR A 144 -6.91 15.01 8.50
N LEU A 145 -6.96 13.68 8.55
CA LEU A 145 -5.85 12.88 9.08
C LEU A 145 -4.58 13.06 8.25
N LEU A 146 -4.71 13.05 6.92
CA LEU A 146 -3.58 13.24 6.01
C LEU A 146 -2.93 14.63 6.19
N GLU A 147 -3.75 15.69 6.29
CA GLU A 147 -3.26 17.05 6.56
C GLU A 147 -2.52 17.14 7.91
N GLU A 148 -3.06 16.50 8.95
CA GLU A 148 -2.40 16.48 10.27
C GLU A 148 -1.06 15.74 10.22
N LEU A 149 -1.01 14.57 9.58
CA LEU A 149 0.22 13.78 9.47
C LEU A 149 1.27 14.47 8.60
N THR A 150 0.88 15.01 7.44
CA THR A 150 1.81 15.74 6.56
C THR A 150 2.29 17.03 7.16
N GLY A 151 1.45 17.73 7.91
CA GLY A 151 1.84 18.93 8.65
C GLY A 151 2.87 18.66 9.76
N ARG A 152 2.89 17.46 10.34
CA ARG A 152 3.83 17.07 11.40
C ARG A 152 5.09 16.39 10.91
N PHE A 153 4.97 15.52 9.90
CA PHE A 153 6.06 14.64 9.45
C PHE A 153 6.55 14.96 8.03
N GLY A 154 5.91 15.89 7.34
CA GLY A 154 6.17 16.14 5.93
C GLY A 154 5.72 14.94 5.06
N TRP A 155 6.49 14.65 4.01
CA TRP A 155 6.26 13.50 3.13
C TRP A 155 7.15 12.28 3.48
N ASP A 156 7.90 12.37 4.58
CA ASP A 156 8.69 11.24 5.05
C ASP A 156 7.79 10.19 5.70
N VAL A 157 8.15 8.91 5.51
CA VAL A 157 7.42 7.80 6.12
C VAL A 157 7.68 7.79 7.63
N PRO A 158 6.67 8.06 8.48
CA PRO A 158 6.87 8.08 9.92
C PRO A 158 7.13 6.67 10.47
N CYS A 159 7.93 6.59 11.53
CA CYS A 159 8.09 5.35 12.28
C CYS A 159 6.82 5.09 13.10
N VAL A 160 6.13 3.98 12.82
CA VAL A 160 4.93 3.55 13.54
C VAL A 160 5.31 2.51 14.58
N TRP A 161 4.83 2.69 15.81
CA TRP A 161 5.05 1.76 16.91
C TRP A 161 3.80 1.67 17.80
N SER A 162 3.70 0.59 18.56
CA SER A 162 2.62 0.37 19.51
C SER A 162 3.16 0.03 20.90
N VAL A 163 2.43 0.41 21.93
CA VAL A 163 2.72 0.06 23.33
C VAL A 163 1.46 -0.48 23.97
N SER A 164 1.57 -1.63 24.60
CA SER A 164 0.51 -2.18 25.45
C SER A 164 0.68 -1.72 26.89
N ILE A 165 -0.38 -1.18 27.48
CA ILE A 165 -0.38 -0.79 28.89
C ILE A 165 -0.71 -2.04 29.73
N ASN A 166 0.35 -2.76 30.10
CA ASN A 166 0.28 -3.97 30.92
C ASN A 166 1.49 -4.06 31.86
N LEU A 167 1.50 -5.09 32.70
CA LEU A 167 2.61 -5.30 33.69
C LEU A 167 3.97 -5.56 33.04
N LEU A 168 4.01 -6.02 31.78
CA LEU A 168 5.25 -6.38 31.10
C LEU A 168 5.85 -5.21 30.34
N GLN A 169 5.04 -4.51 29.53
CA GLN A 169 5.53 -3.45 28.63
C GLN A 169 5.55 -2.06 29.27
N SER A 170 4.57 -1.76 30.14
CA SER A 170 4.45 -0.44 30.78
C SER A 170 4.02 -0.55 32.25
N PRO A 171 4.81 -1.24 33.11
CA PRO A 171 4.40 -1.55 34.47
C PRO A 171 4.10 -0.32 35.33
N ALA A 172 4.79 0.78 35.11
CA ALA A 172 4.58 2.01 35.89
C ALA A 172 3.19 2.63 35.61
N VAL A 173 2.86 2.77 34.32
CA VAL A 173 1.56 3.30 33.88
C VAL A 173 0.43 2.40 34.32
N TYR A 174 0.58 1.08 34.13
CA TYR A 174 -0.39 0.09 34.53
C TYR A 174 -0.70 0.12 36.03
N ARG A 175 0.33 0.22 36.88
CA ARG A 175 0.17 0.32 38.35
C ARG A 175 -0.55 1.59 38.78
N VAL A 176 -0.29 2.73 38.12
CA VAL A 176 -0.96 4.00 38.40
C VAL A 176 -2.44 3.88 38.03
N MET A 177 -2.77 3.32 36.87
CA MET A 177 -4.14 3.09 36.44
C MET A 177 -4.91 2.19 37.40
N MET A 178 -4.28 1.11 37.88
CA MET A 178 -4.95 0.15 38.78
C MET A 178 -5.09 0.65 40.22
N ARG A 179 -4.20 1.55 40.69
CA ARG A 179 -4.23 2.00 42.09
C ARG A 179 -5.23 3.14 42.36
N HIS A 180 -5.56 3.94 41.35
CA HIS A 180 -6.22 5.23 41.61
C HIS A 180 -7.54 5.42 40.88
N GLU A 181 -8.03 4.43 40.09
CA GLU A 181 -9.12 4.69 39.13
C GLU A 181 -8.86 5.98 38.31
N ALA A 182 -7.58 6.41 38.26
CA ALA A 182 -7.17 7.69 37.76
C ALA A 182 -7.27 7.68 36.22
N ARG A 183 -8.01 8.62 35.71
CA ARG A 183 -8.00 8.94 34.29
C ARG A 183 -6.64 9.55 33.95
N LEU A 184 -5.75 8.76 33.36
CA LEU A 184 -4.51 9.28 32.78
C LEU A 184 -4.84 9.96 31.46
N SER A 185 -4.51 11.23 31.34
CA SER A 185 -4.65 11.92 30.07
C SER A 185 -3.56 11.42 29.11
N LEU A 186 -3.91 11.26 27.84
CA LEU A 186 -2.97 10.86 26.81
C LEU A 186 -1.79 11.84 26.71
N SER A 187 -2.06 13.14 26.91
CA SER A 187 -1.03 14.18 26.95
C SER A 187 -0.01 13.99 28.10
N ALA A 188 -0.41 13.36 29.20
CA ALA A 188 0.53 13.06 30.29
C ALA A 188 1.47 11.89 29.93
N LEU A 189 0.99 10.93 29.13
CA LEU A 189 1.79 9.80 28.62
C LEU A 189 2.82 10.24 27.58
N LEU A 190 2.55 11.31 26.85
CA LEU A 190 3.44 11.87 25.82
C LEU A 190 4.50 12.82 26.36
N ARG A 191 4.45 13.17 27.65
CA ARG A 191 5.46 14.01 28.30
C ARG A 191 6.63 13.16 28.75
N ALA A 192 7.85 13.61 28.44
CA ALA A 192 9.04 12.98 28.99
C ALA A 192 9.04 13.10 30.53
N PRO A 193 9.43 12.05 31.27
CA PRO A 193 9.43 12.08 32.73
C PRO A 193 10.53 13.02 33.34
N VAL A 194 11.38 13.57 32.49
CA VAL A 194 12.46 14.47 32.89
C VAL A 194 12.17 15.89 32.37
N THR A 195 12.16 16.86 33.22
CA THR A 195 11.72 18.23 32.98
C THR A 195 12.50 19.02 31.91
N ASP A 196 13.66 18.51 31.46
CA ASP A 196 14.51 19.19 30.47
C ASP A 196 14.48 18.55 29.05
N ARG A 197 13.61 17.57 28.83
CA ARG A 197 13.46 16.97 27.46
C ARG A 197 12.22 17.51 26.77
N PRO A 198 12.32 17.82 25.47
CA PRO A 198 11.15 18.19 24.69
C PRO A 198 10.10 17.06 24.73
N PRO A 199 8.81 17.38 24.63
CA PRO A 199 7.78 16.35 24.50
C PRO A 199 8.10 15.42 23.33
N LEU A 200 7.73 14.15 23.45
CA LEU A 200 7.92 13.19 22.38
C LEU A 200 7.20 13.69 21.12
N ALA A 201 7.94 13.80 20.03
CA ALA A 201 7.38 14.15 18.72
C ALA A 201 6.63 12.94 18.15
N CYS A 202 5.47 12.61 18.73
CA CYS A 202 4.62 11.50 18.27
C CYS A 202 3.15 11.92 18.31
N THR A 203 2.36 11.29 17.43
CA THR A 203 0.91 11.47 17.36
C THR A 203 0.26 10.12 17.64
N PRO A 204 -0.64 10.02 18.64
CA PRO A 204 -1.42 8.81 18.85
C PRO A 204 -2.45 8.68 17.73
N LEU A 205 -2.44 7.55 17.03
CA LEU A 205 -3.34 7.26 15.93
C LEU A 205 -4.53 6.42 16.37
N LEU A 206 -4.32 5.53 17.34
CA LEU A 206 -5.33 4.57 17.77
C LEU A 206 -5.14 4.21 19.24
N LEU A 207 -6.25 4.20 19.98
CA LEU A 207 -6.34 3.65 21.32
C LEU A 207 -7.34 2.49 21.33
N LEU A 208 -6.88 1.29 21.72
CA LEU A 208 -7.73 0.13 21.94
C LEU A 208 -7.77 -0.20 23.42
N ARG A 209 -8.96 -0.50 23.93
CA ARG A 209 -9.16 -1.08 25.24
C ARG A 209 -9.65 -2.51 25.07
N GLU A 210 -9.10 -3.45 25.83
CA GLU A 210 -9.54 -4.83 25.82
C GLU A 210 -11.03 -4.92 26.20
N GLY A 211 -11.85 -5.52 25.32
CA GLY A 211 -13.30 -5.66 25.49
C GLY A 211 -14.17 -4.49 24.99
N ASP A 212 -13.58 -3.36 24.56
CA ASP A 212 -14.30 -2.22 23.99
C ASP A 212 -14.07 -2.10 22.47
N PRO A 213 -15.01 -1.54 21.70
CA PRO A 213 -14.75 -1.14 20.35
C PRO A 213 -13.64 -0.06 20.32
N PRO A 214 -12.81 0.00 19.27
CA PRO A 214 -11.72 0.98 19.17
C PRO A 214 -12.27 2.41 19.29
N ARG A 215 -11.62 3.23 20.12
CA ARG A 215 -11.91 4.66 20.28
C ARG A 215 -10.76 5.47 19.72
N TYR A 216 -11.08 6.48 18.93
CA TYR A 216 -10.17 7.34 18.20
C TYR A 216 -10.16 8.73 18.80
#